data_179de3eaee59a0463d656d04e3426450
#
_entry.id   179de3eaee59a0463d656d04e3426450
#
_cell.length_a   1.000
_cell.length_b   1.000
_cell.length_c   1.000
_cell.angle_alpha   90.00
_cell.angle_beta   90.00
_cell.angle_gamma   90.00
#
_symmetry.space_group_name_H-M   'P 1'
#
loop_
_entity.id
_entity.type
_entity.pdbx_description
1 polymer ?
#
loop_
_entity_poly.entity_id
_entity_poly.type
_entity_poly.pdbx_seq_one_letter_code
_entity_poly.pdbx_strand_id
1 'polypeptide(L)'
;MKIILPREELRPYVRYYWMLESDEPFSVLTFPIGCPQIIFHRKSPLYIPELAASQNAFTISGQVNFPAHIQSDGNLDMIVAVFYPHTVGMFIGTPPSAFYNQEISGYNIENRQLNDIAARIFDSPSSSESVGILEQWLTARVNPTLNMRRIGCSIGELMRTPSVSVNALADN
;
A
#
# COMPACT_ATOMS: atom_id res chain seq x y z
N MET A 1 10.39 -12.25 -5.56
CA MET A 1 9.94 -11.04 -4.86
C MET A 1 11.08 -10.05 -4.77
N LYS A 2 10.85 -8.79 -5.10
CA LYS A 2 11.82 -7.69 -5.03
C LYS A 2 11.23 -6.53 -4.21
N ILE A 3 12.01 -5.95 -3.29
CA ILE A 3 11.63 -4.80 -2.47
C ILE A 3 12.41 -3.58 -2.94
N ILE A 4 11.74 -2.44 -3.08
CA ILE A 4 12.32 -1.15 -3.43
C ILE A 4 11.95 -0.14 -2.36
N LEU A 5 12.94 0.62 -1.90
CA LEU A 5 12.71 1.75 -1.01
C LEU A 5 12.22 2.96 -1.83
N PRO A 6 11.28 3.74 -1.30
CA PRO A 6 10.81 4.94 -1.97
C PRO A 6 11.90 6.02 -2.02
N ARG A 7 11.72 6.96 -2.94
CA ARG A 7 12.50 8.20 -2.99
C ARG A 7 12.49 8.89 -1.64
N GLU A 8 13.50 9.67 -1.35
CA GLU A 8 13.71 10.28 -0.03
C GLU A 8 12.50 11.08 0.44
N GLU A 9 11.89 11.85 -0.45
CA GLU A 9 10.71 12.68 -0.15
C GLU A 9 9.47 11.86 0.21
N LEU A 10 9.39 10.61 -0.24
CA LEU A 10 8.26 9.71 0.02
C LEU A 10 8.45 8.80 1.23
N ARG A 11 9.68 8.66 1.75
CA ARG A 11 9.98 7.78 2.89
C ARG A 11 9.18 8.05 4.17
N PRO A 12 8.77 9.29 4.48
CA PRO A 12 7.89 9.53 5.63
C PRO A 12 6.47 9.00 5.45
N TYR A 13 6.05 8.64 4.23
CA TYR A 13 4.67 8.33 3.87
C TYR A 13 4.50 6.92 3.34
N VAL A 14 5.44 6.47 2.50
CA VAL A 14 5.50 5.15 1.87
C VAL A 14 6.60 4.35 2.52
N ARG A 15 6.25 3.17 3.00
CA ARG A 15 7.19 2.32 3.72
C ARG A 15 8.15 1.62 2.77
N TYR A 16 7.61 1.00 1.72
CA TYR A 16 8.34 0.37 0.62
C TYR A 16 7.39 0.01 -0.51
N TYR A 17 7.97 -0.30 -1.67
CA TYR A 17 7.30 -1.02 -2.75
C TYR A 17 7.81 -2.45 -2.76
N TRP A 18 6.93 -3.38 -3.12
CA TRP A 18 7.37 -4.72 -3.44
C TRP A 18 6.70 -5.22 -4.71
N MET A 19 7.42 -6.08 -5.43
CA MET A 19 7.00 -6.63 -6.71
C MET A 19 7.14 -8.13 -6.65
N LEU A 20 6.18 -8.81 -7.22
CA LEU A 20 6.17 -10.26 -7.34
C LEU A 20 5.75 -10.66 -8.74
N GLU A 21 6.61 -11.41 -9.41
CA GLU A 21 6.34 -12.07 -10.67
C GLU A 21 6.48 -13.57 -10.44
N SER A 22 5.53 -14.36 -10.93
CA SER A 22 5.56 -15.82 -10.86
C SER A 22 4.71 -16.42 -11.96
N ASP A 23 5.29 -17.36 -12.70
CA ASP A 23 4.56 -18.21 -13.64
C ASP A 23 4.16 -19.55 -12.99
N GLU A 24 4.61 -19.81 -11.75
CA GLU A 24 4.31 -21.02 -10.98
C GLU A 24 3.18 -20.75 -9.99
N PRO A 25 2.25 -21.71 -9.82
CA PRO A 25 1.22 -21.65 -8.80
C PRO A 25 1.82 -21.65 -7.38
N PHE A 26 1.18 -20.91 -6.48
CA PHE A 26 1.54 -20.95 -5.06
C PHE A 26 0.35 -20.67 -4.15
N SER A 27 0.48 -21.08 -2.89
CA SER A 27 -0.41 -20.69 -1.79
C SER A 27 0.45 -20.40 -0.56
N VAL A 28 0.38 -19.18 -0.03
CA VAL A 28 1.21 -18.74 1.08
C VAL A 28 0.33 -18.05 2.13
N LEU A 29 0.53 -18.41 3.39
CA LEU A 29 -0.09 -17.70 4.52
C LEU A 29 0.65 -16.38 4.75
N THR A 30 -0.10 -15.29 4.75
CA THR A 30 0.41 -13.95 5.07
C THR A 30 -0.10 -13.48 6.43
N PHE A 31 0.70 -12.66 7.09
CA PHE A 31 0.35 -12.08 8.39
C PHE A 31 0.10 -10.57 8.27
N PRO A 32 -0.77 -10.02 9.11
CA PRO A 32 -1.03 -8.60 9.13
C PRO A 32 0.24 -7.78 9.40
N ILE A 33 0.51 -6.81 8.56
CA ILE A 33 1.63 -5.86 8.73
C ILE A 33 1.19 -4.51 9.29
N GLY A 34 -0.12 -4.34 9.55
CA GLY A 34 -0.71 -3.12 10.07
C GLY A 34 -0.64 -1.91 9.13
N CYS A 35 -0.39 -2.14 7.85
CA CYS A 35 -0.18 -1.10 6.85
C CYS A 35 -1.16 -1.25 5.69
N PRO A 36 -1.85 -0.19 5.26
CA PRO A 36 -2.65 -0.20 4.05
C PRO A 36 -1.76 -0.28 2.81
N GLN A 37 -2.33 -0.82 1.74
CA GLN A 37 -1.61 -1.09 0.50
C GLN A 37 -2.42 -0.62 -0.71
N ILE A 38 -1.72 -0.18 -1.74
CA ILE A 38 -2.25 -0.01 -3.10
C ILE A 38 -1.59 -1.07 -3.97
N ILE A 39 -2.40 -1.91 -4.61
CA ILE A 39 -1.98 -3.10 -5.33
C ILE A 39 -2.42 -2.99 -6.78
N PHE A 40 -1.50 -3.27 -7.70
CA PHE A 40 -1.74 -3.34 -9.13
C PHE A 40 -1.34 -4.73 -9.63
N HIS A 41 -2.30 -5.51 -10.14
CA HIS A 41 -2.06 -6.76 -10.82
C HIS A 41 -1.99 -6.51 -12.33
N ARG A 42 -0.81 -6.56 -12.89
CA ARG A 42 -0.58 -6.37 -14.34
C ARG A 42 -0.91 -7.63 -15.15
N LYS A 43 -1.04 -8.76 -14.44
CA LYS A 43 -1.54 -10.04 -14.95
C LYS A 43 -2.65 -10.57 -14.02
N SER A 44 -2.70 -11.88 -13.76
CA SER A 44 -3.75 -12.50 -12.94
C SER A 44 -3.78 -11.96 -11.49
N PRO A 45 -4.94 -11.58 -10.96
CA PRO A 45 -5.07 -11.20 -9.55
C PRO A 45 -4.88 -12.41 -8.61
N LEU A 46 -4.53 -12.12 -7.36
CA LEU A 46 -4.48 -13.13 -6.30
C LEU A 46 -5.89 -13.51 -5.84
N TYR A 47 -6.08 -14.77 -5.49
CA TYR A 47 -7.26 -15.26 -4.79
C TYR A 47 -7.01 -15.31 -3.29
N ILE A 48 -8.01 -14.93 -2.48
CA ILE A 48 -7.95 -14.93 -1.03
C ILE A 48 -9.04 -15.89 -0.52
N PRO A 49 -8.68 -17.11 -0.12
CA PRO A 49 -9.65 -18.12 0.33
C PRO A 49 -10.53 -17.68 1.49
N GLU A 50 -9.97 -16.98 2.46
CA GLU A 50 -10.68 -16.50 3.65
C GLU A 50 -11.78 -15.49 3.31
N LEU A 51 -11.66 -14.79 2.17
CA LEU A 51 -12.66 -13.87 1.65
C LEU A 51 -13.53 -14.51 0.56
N ALA A 52 -13.21 -15.74 0.12
CA ALA A 52 -13.81 -16.40 -1.04
C ALA A 52 -13.84 -15.49 -2.29
N ALA A 53 -12.82 -14.68 -2.49
CA ALA A 53 -12.77 -13.66 -3.53
C ALA A 53 -11.37 -13.49 -4.11
N SER A 54 -11.31 -13.12 -5.39
CA SER A 54 -10.10 -12.60 -6.01
C SER A 54 -9.97 -11.10 -5.80
N GLN A 55 -8.74 -10.63 -5.65
CA GLN A 55 -8.45 -9.20 -5.68
C GLN A 55 -8.88 -8.58 -7.01
N ASN A 56 -9.07 -7.29 -7.05
CA ASN A 56 -9.25 -6.56 -8.31
C ASN A 56 -7.89 -6.33 -8.98
N ALA A 57 -7.87 -6.07 -10.27
CA ALA A 57 -6.64 -5.68 -10.96
C ALA A 57 -6.00 -4.44 -10.31
N PHE A 58 -6.82 -3.50 -9.87
CA PHE A 58 -6.44 -2.37 -9.05
C PHE A 58 -7.17 -2.46 -7.70
N THR A 59 -6.43 -2.76 -6.63
CA THR A 59 -6.97 -2.99 -5.27
C THR A 59 -6.38 -2.01 -4.28
N ILE A 60 -7.23 -1.52 -3.38
CA ILE A 60 -6.82 -0.87 -2.14
C ILE A 60 -7.12 -1.84 -1.01
N SER A 61 -6.07 -2.31 -0.34
CA SER A 61 -6.15 -3.18 0.82
C SER A 61 -5.98 -2.34 2.07
N GLY A 62 -6.95 -2.41 2.97
CA GLY A 62 -6.91 -1.74 4.26
C GLY A 62 -5.97 -2.43 5.23
N GLN A 63 -5.91 -1.90 6.44
CA GLN A 63 -5.28 -2.60 7.56
C GLN A 63 -6.14 -3.82 7.90
N VAL A 64 -5.57 -5.01 7.78
CA VAL A 64 -6.21 -6.28 8.20
C VAL A 64 -5.66 -6.70 9.56
N ASN A 65 -6.47 -7.39 10.35
CA ASN A 65 -6.12 -7.90 11.68
C ASN A 65 -6.17 -9.43 11.78
N PHE A 66 -6.28 -10.12 10.67
CA PHE A 66 -6.30 -11.58 10.58
C PHE A 66 -5.29 -12.09 9.55
N PRO A 67 -4.69 -13.27 9.74
CA PRO A 67 -3.87 -13.91 8.73
C PRO A 67 -4.74 -14.41 7.58
N ALA A 68 -4.24 -14.33 6.36
CA ALA A 68 -4.93 -14.80 5.17
C ALA A 68 -3.98 -15.50 4.21
N HIS A 69 -4.48 -16.51 3.51
CA HIS A 69 -3.76 -17.08 2.39
C HIS A 69 -3.90 -16.19 1.17
N ILE A 70 -2.83 -16.06 0.43
CA ILE A 70 -2.83 -15.53 -0.93
C ILE A 70 -2.49 -16.68 -1.87
N GLN A 71 -3.28 -16.83 -2.91
CA GLN A 71 -3.12 -17.90 -3.89
C GLN A 71 -2.99 -17.35 -5.30
N SER A 72 -2.12 -17.93 -6.08
CA SER A 72 -1.97 -17.71 -7.51
C SER A 72 -1.96 -19.03 -8.22
N ASP A 73 -2.58 -19.10 -9.37
CA ASP A 73 -2.52 -20.23 -10.31
C ASP A 73 -1.34 -20.13 -11.30
N GLY A 74 -0.47 -19.16 -11.11
CA GLY A 74 0.59 -18.73 -12.01
C GLY A 74 0.19 -17.47 -12.78
N ASN A 75 1.05 -17.03 -13.72
CA ASN A 75 0.84 -15.83 -14.53
C ASN A 75 0.62 -14.56 -13.69
N LEU A 76 1.37 -14.43 -12.61
CA LEU A 76 1.31 -13.28 -11.70
C LEU A 76 2.36 -12.23 -12.08
N ASP A 77 1.94 -10.98 -12.12
CA ASP A 77 2.80 -9.80 -12.15
C ASP A 77 2.10 -8.70 -11.34
N MET A 78 2.63 -8.39 -10.16
CA MET A 78 2.00 -7.43 -9.26
C MET A 78 3.00 -6.45 -8.67
N ILE A 79 2.50 -5.25 -8.41
CA ILE A 79 3.23 -4.17 -7.76
C ILE A 79 2.39 -3.71 -6.57
N VAL A 80 3.03 -3.56 -5.43
CA VAL A 80 2.39 -3.13 -4.19
C VAL A 80 3.13 -1.94 -3.61
N ALA A 81 2.40 -0.88 -3.32
CA ALA A 81 2.87 0.22 -2.49
C ALA A 81 2.32 0.05 -1.07
N VAL A 82 3.21 -0.01 -0.09
CA VAL A 82 2.87 -0.16 1.33
C VAL A 82 3.04 1.18 2.03
N PHE A 83 1.98 1.66 2.65
CA PHE A 83 1.95 2.98 3.29
C PHE A 83 2.03 2.87 4.81
N TYR A 84 2.52 3.93 5.45
CA TYR A 84 2.28 4.07 6.88
C TYR A 84 0.79 4.28 7.15
N PRO A 85 0.23 3.74 8.26
CA PRO A 85 -1.22 3.72 8.49
C PRO A 85 -1.90 5.08 8.40
N HIS A 86 -1.23 6.14 8.82
CA HIS A 86 -1.75 7.50 8.89
C HIS A 86 -1.59 8.31 7.58
N THR A 87 -1.00 7.73 6.52
CA THR A 87 -0.59 8.53 5.35
C THR A 87 -1.36 8.23 4.08
N VAL A 88 -1.88 7.02 3.89
CA VAL A 88 -2.54 6.62 2.64
C VAL A 88 -3.72 7.52 2.28
N GLY A 89 -4.49 7.98 3.26
CA GLY A 89 -5.64 8.87 3.06
C GLY A 89 -5.29 10.20 2.38
N MET A 90 -4.06 10.70 2.57
CA MET A 90 -3.55 11.89 1.89
C MET A 90 -3.50 11.72 0.37
N PHE A 91 -3.18 10.52 -0.09
CA PHE A 91 -3.03 10.22 -1.52
C PHE A 91 -4.36 9.86 -2.20
N ILE A 92 -5.19 9.07 -1.52
CA ILE A 92 -6.44 8.57 -2.12
C ILE A 92 -7.66 9.44 -1.80
N GLY A 93 -7.55 10.37 -0.84
CA GLY A 93 -8.67 11.24 -0.44
C GLY A 93 -9.74 10.56 0.42
N THR A 94 -9.49 9.33 0.87
CA THR A 94 -10.43 8.53 1.66
C THR A 94 -9.77 8.13 2.98
N PRO A 95 -10.42 8.30 4.13
CA PRO A 95 -9.84 7.93 5.41
C PRO A 95 -9.62 6.41 5.49
N PRO A 96 -8.50 5.94 6.07
CA PRO A 96 -8.19 4.51 6.17
C PRO A 96 -9.26 3.68 6.90
N SER A 97 -10.03 4.29 7.80
CA SER A 97 -11.15 3.63 8.49
C SER A 97 -12.27 3.16 7.56
N ALA A 98 -12.40 3.77 6.37
CA ALA A 98 -13.44 3.42 5.40
C ALA A 98 -13.20 2.04 4.75
N PHE A 99 -11.99 1.50 4.84
CA PHE A 99 -11.61 0.20 4.25
C PHE A 99 -10.83 -0.69 5.22
N TYR A 100 -11.01 -0.49 6.53
CA TYR A 100 -10.45 -1.36 7.55
C TYR A 100 -10.98 -2.80 7.43
N ASN A 101 -10.09 -3.80 7.45
CA ASN A 101 -10.40 -5.21 7.20
C ASN A 101 -11.08 -5.49 5.85
N GLN A 102 -10.86 -4.64 4.86
CA GLN A 102 -11.47 -4.78 3.54
C GLN A 102 -10.43 -4.63 2.45
N GLU A 103 -10.72 -5.30 1.34
CA GLU A 103 -10.09 -5.05 0.06
C GLU A 103 -11.16 -4.49 -0.88
N ILE A 104 -10.92 -3.32 -1.41
CA ILE A 104 -11.86 -2.63 -2.31
C ILE A 104 -11.21 -2.42 -3.67
N SER A 105 -12.04 -2.36 -4.70
CA SER A 105 -11.56 -1.91 -6.01
C SER A 105 -11.06 -0.47 -5.91
N GLY A 106 -9.86 -0.22 -6.38
CA GLY A 106 -9.32 1.13 -6.47
C GLY A 106 -10.17 2.06 -7.35
N TYR A 107 -10.92 1.50 -8.30
CA TYR A 107 -11.86 2.24 -9.13
C TYR A 107 -13.11 2.75 -8.37
N ASN A 108 -13.39 2.20 -7.19
CA ASN A 108 -14.46 2.68 -6.32
C ASN A 108 -14.06 3.96 -5.55
N ILE A 109 -12.79 4.34 -5.59
CA ILE A 109 -12.33 5.62 -5.09
C ILE A 109 -12.61 6.68 -6.15
N GLU A 110 -13.39 7.70 -5.80
CA GLU A 110 -13.71 8.82 -6.69
C GLU A 110 -12.50 9.74 -6.93
N ASN A 111 -11.45 9.17 -7.53
CA ASN A 111 -10.20 9.87 -7.83
C ASN A 111 -9.77 9.58 -9.28
N ARG A 112 -10.23 10.42 -10.21
CA ARG A 112 -9.93 10.26 -11.64
C ARG A 112 -8.42 10.15 -11.92
N GLN A 113 -7.60 10.95 -11.23
CA GLN A 113 -6.16 10.93 -11.46
C GLN A 113 -5.51 9.62 -10.99
N LEU A 114 -6.05 8.99 -9.94
CA LEU A 114 -5.60 7.68 -9.49
C LEU A 114 -5.95 6.60 -10.53
N ASN A 115 -7.13 6.70 -11.15
CA ASN A 115 -7.54 5.80 -12.24
C ASN A 115 -6.64 5.97 -13.47
N ASP A 116 -6.28 7.22 -13.83
CA ASP A 116 -5.36 7.51 -14.94
C ASP A 116 -3.96 6.93 -14.67
N ILE A 117 -3.49 6.97 -13.42
CA ILE A 117 -2.22 6.36 -13.02
C ILE A 117 -2.31 4.84 -13.08
N ALA A 118 -3.41 4.23 -12.65
CA ALA A 118 -3.61 2.78 -12.75
C ALA A 118 -3.51 2.32 -14.21
N ALA A 119 -4.18 3.01 -15.14
CA ALA A 119 -4.09 2.71 -16.56
C ALA A 119 -2.64 2.78 -17.07
N ARG A 120 -1.89 3.84 -16.74
CA ARG A 120 -0.48 3.98 -17.13
C ARG A 120 0.42 2.89 -16.54
N ILE A 121 0.14 2.43 -15.32
CA ILE A 121 0.87 1.33 -14.68
C ILE A 121 0.60 0.02 -15.43
N PHE A 122 -0.63 -0.25 -15.81
CA PHE A 122 -0.98 -1.46 -16.58
C PHE A 122 -0.35 -1.47 -17.97
N ASP A 123 -0.24 -0.31 -18.62
CA ASP A 123 0.38 -0.16 -19.94
C ASP A 123 1.91 -0.07 -19.91
N SER A 124 2.53 0.02 -18.73
CA SER A 124 3.97 0.19 -18.62
C SER A 124 4.73 -1.10 -18.97
N PRO A 125 5.89 -1.00 -19.65
CA PRO A 125 6.63 -2.17 -20.13
C PRO A 125 7.37 -2.93 -19.01
N SER A 126 7.53 -2.32 -17.82
CA SER A 126 8.27 -2.94 -16.72
C SER A 126 7.76 -2.50 -15.34
N SER A 127 7.93 -3.39 -14.36
CA SER A 127 7.61 -3.08 -12.95
C SER A 127 8.40 -1.89 -12.41
N SER A 128 9.62 -1.67 -12.89
CA SER A 128 10.45 -0.51 -12.49
C SER A 128 9.87 0.80 -13.00
N GLU A 129 9.37 0.83 -14.23
CA GLU A 129 8.72 2.01 -14.80
C GLU A 129 7.38 2.28 -14.11
N SER A 130 6.62 1.23 -13.80
CA SER A 130 5.39 1.31 -13.01
C SER A 130 5.62 1.99 -11.65
N VAL A 131 6.67 1.60 -10.94
CA VAL A 131 7.06 2.25 -9.67
C VAL A 131 7.41 3.71 -9.90
N GLY A 132 8.15 4.03 -10.97
CA GLY A 132 8.48 5.42 -11.32
C GLY A 132 7.25 6.29 -11.60
N ILE A 133 6.27 5.75 -12.32
CA ILE A 133 4.97 6.41 -12.58
C ILE A 133 4.24 6.68 -11.27
N LEU A 134 4.16 5.66 -10.40
CA LEU A 134 3.51 5.78 -9.11
C LEU A 134 4.19 6.80 -8.20
N GLU A 135 5.53 6.76 -8.11
CA GLU A 135 6.29 7.71 -7.30
C GLU A 135 6.12 9.15 -7.76
N GLN A 136 6.14 9.39 -9.07
CA GLN A 136 5.90 10.73 -9.61
C GLN A 136 4.52 11.27 -9.20
N TRP A 137 3.50 10.43 -9.26
CA TRP A 137 2.15 10.79 -8.84
C TRP A 137 2.06 11.04 -7.34
N LEU A 138 2.68 10.19 -6.52
CA LEU A 138 2.73 10.33 -5.05
C LEU A 138 3.46 11.62 -4.66
N THR A 139 4.65 11.87 -5.21
CA THR A 139 5.46 13.06 -4.89
C THR A 139 4.68 14.35 -5.15
N ALA A 140 3.97 14.41 -6.28
CA ALA A 140 3.14 15.59 -6.61
C ALA A 140 1.98 15.84 -5.63
N ARG A 141 1.68 14.88 -4.72
CA ARG A 141 0.56 14.94 -3.76
C ARG A 141 0.99 15.00 -2.31
N VAL A 142 2.26 15.04 -2.04
CA VAL A 142 2.76 15.17 -0.67
C VAL A 142 2.28 16.52 -0.09
N ASN A 143 1.28 16.45 0.75
CA ASN A 143 0.72 17.61 1.47
C ASN A 143 0.25 17.17 2.87
N PRO A 144 1.18 16.84 3.79
CA PRO A 144 0.84 16.32 5.10
C PRO A 144 0.20 17.40 5.98
N THR A 145 -0.89 17.04 6.64
CA THR A 145 -1.48 17.88 7.69
C THR A 145 -0.55 17.97 8.91
N LEU A 146 -0.79 18.94 9.77
CA LEU A 146 -0.05 19.07 11.04
C LEU A 146 -0.16 17.78 11.88
N ASN A 147 -1.35 17.17 11.94
CA ASN A 147 -1.55 15.93 12.68
C ASN A 147 -0.77 14.75 12.07
N MET A 148 -0.70 14.63 10.76
CA MET A 148 0.13 13.61 10.11
C MET A 148 1.61 13.75 10.47
N ARG A 149 2.12 14.98 10.49
CA ARG A 149 3.51 15.25 10.90
C ARG A 149 3.74 14.86 12.36
N ARG A 150 2.85 15.24 13.27
CA ARG A 150 2.94 14.88 14.70
C ARG A 150 2.91 13.36 14.90
N ILE A 151 1.96 12.67 14.25
CA ILE A 151 1.89 11.20 14.30
C ILE A 151 3.18 10.57 13.76
N GLY A 152 3.70 11.05 12.63
CA GLY A 152 4.96 10.58 12.06
C GLY A 152 6.14 10.76 13.01
N CYS A 153 6.25 11.92 13.68
CA CYS A 153 7.27 12.17 14.70
C CYS A 153 7.12 11.20 15.89
N SER A 154 5.91 11.03 16.40
CA SER A 154 5.63 10.11 17.53
C SER A 154 5.95 8.65 17.17
N ILE A 155 5.61 8.20 15.97
CA ILE A 155 5.99 6.86 15.48
C ILE A 155 7.52 6.74 15.40
N GLY A 156 8.19 7.74 14.85
CA GLY A 156 9.66 7.76 14.77
C GLY A 156 10.32 7.68 16.15
N GLU A 157 9.76 8.35 17.15
CA GLU A 157 10.25 8.29 18.53
C GLU A 157 10.01 6.91 19.16
N LEU A 158 8.80 6.34 19.00
CA LEU A 158 8.50 4.98 19.46
C LEU A 158 9.41 3.93 18.84
N MET A 159 9.77 4.08 17.57
CA MET A 159 10.71 3.16 16.90
C MET A 159 12.13 3.27 17.43
N ARG A 160 12.56 4.45 17.87
CA ARG A 160 13.89 4.69 18.48
C ARG A 160 13.92 4.31 19.95
N THR A 161 12.85 4.60 20.68
CA THR A 161 12.73 4.44 22.12
C THR A 161 11.41 3.75 22.46
N PRO A 162 11.33 2.41 22.33
CA PRO A 162 10.07 1.66 22.53
C PRO A 162 9.44 1.81 23.92
N SER A 163 10.22 2.27 24.89
CA SER A 163 9.77 2.50 26.29
C SER A 163 9.26 3.92 26.55
N VAL A 164 9.21 4.79 25.54
CA VAL A 164 8.72 6.17 25.72
C VAL A 164 7.25 6.16 26.11
N SER A 165 6.87 6.99 27.09
CA SER A 165 5.49 7.09 27.54
C SER A 165 4.64 7.91 26.57
N VAL A 166 3.32 7.64 26.57
CA VAL A 166 2.36 8.43 25.77
C VAL A 166 2.38 9.91 26.17
N ASN A 167 2.54 10.21 27.46
CA ASN A 167 2.64 11.60 27.93
C ASN A 167 3.87 12.31 27.35
N ALA A 168 5.03 11.65 27.36
CA ALA A 168 6.23 12.21 26.75
C ALA A 168 6.10 12.45 25.23
N LEU A 169 5.30 11.65 24.54
CA LEU A 169 4.99 11.84 23.11
C LEU A 169 4.01 12.98 22.86
N ALA A 170 3.12 13.29 23.83
CA ALA A 170 2.12 14.34 23.70
C ALA A 170 2.73 15.75 23.91
N ASP A 171 3.85 15.85 24.62
CA ASP A 171 4.57 17.09 24.93
C ASP A 171 5.49 17.57 23.79
N ASN A 172 5.65 16.78 22.73
CA ASN A 172 6.43 17.09 21.52
C ASN A 172 5.52 17.48 20.34
#